data_036dde3d6c11f4ff3ff4952641d55fa4
#
_entry.id   036dde3d6c11f4ff3ff4952641d55fa4
#
_cell.length_a   1.000
_cell.length_b   1.000
_cell.length_c   1.000
_cell.angle_alpha   90.00
_cell.angle_beta   90.00
_cell.angle_gamma   90.00
#
_symmetry.space_group_name_H-M   'P 1'
#
loop_
_entity.id
_entity.type
_entity.pdbx_description
1 polymer ?
#
loop_
_entity_poly.entity_id
_entity_poly.type
_entity_poly.pdbx_seq_one_letter_code
_entity_poly.pdbx_strand_id
1 'polypeptide(L)'
;MIEPSKLFQLSGGQKRRKLALTFGALERDIAGIPEKGMEYSFKQMSRAEYTKTITKILLQDPKLPLGAAEEINQLLNAEPFDELRLCNCARNHLLAIIGTFPAEWDLVIAPHANPYDENGVIKEREFFPGMCVYAEDIRSPFNIGSIFRTAEGMGAEKIIISPFCVEPNQSRAIRSGMGCIETMGWEQIPVEELP
;
A
#
# COMPACT_ATOMS: atom_id res chain seq x y z
N MET A 1 -12.85 -2.23 -14.43
CA MET A 1 -13.65 -2.21 -13.19
C MET A 1 -15.01 -2.91 -13.37
N ILE A 2 -15.61 -3.45 -12.27
CA ILE A 2 -16.94 -4.05 -12.34
C ILE A 2 -18.02 -2.97 -12.48
N GLU A 3 -19.03 -3.21 -13.29
CA GLU A 3 -20.17 -2.29 -13.38
C GLU A 3 -20.97 -2.28 -12.06
N PRO A 4 -21.32 -1.11 -11.52
CA PRO A 4 -22.10 -1.03 -10.28
C PRO A 4 -23.40 -1.83 -10.32
N SER A 5 -24.09 -1.85 -11.46
CA SER A 5 -25.30 -2.64 -11.68
C SER A 5 -25.11 -4.15 -11.45
N LYS A 6 -23.93 -4.69 -11.78
CA LYS A 6 -23.63 -6.10 -11.59
C LYS A 6 -23.38 -6.46 -10.12
N LEU A 7 -22.99 -5.50 -9.27
CA LEU A 7 -22.83 -5.71 -7.84
C LEU A 7 -24.14 -6.05 -7.13
N PHE A 8 -25.26 -5.55 -7.61
CA PHE A 8 -26.58 -5.85 -7.05
C PHE A 8 -27.02 -7.30 -7.30
N GLN A 9 -26.47 -7.96 -8.33
CA GLN A 9 -26.81 -9.33 -8.68
C GLN A 9 -26.00 -10.37 -7.87
N LEU A 10 -24.97 -9.93 -7.14
CA LEU A 10 -24.11 -10.80 -6.37
C LEU A 10 -24.71 -11.10 -4.98
N SER A 11 -24.50 -12.34 -4.48
CA SER A 11 -24.78 -12.68 -3.09
C SER A 11 -23.91 -11.86 -2.13
N GLY A 12 -24.36 -11.68 -0.89
CA GLY A 12 -23.69 -10.82 0.09
C GLY A 12 -22.19 -11.10 0.25
N GLY A 13 -21.80 -12.36 0.35
CA GLY A 13 -20.36 -12.73 0.48
C GLY A 13 -19.55 -12.46 -0.80
N GLN A 14 -20.12 -12.78 -1.96
CA GLN A 14 -19.47 -12.49 -3.26
C GLN A 14 -19.37 -10.98 -3.50
N LYS A 15 -20.41 -10.24 -3.17
CA LYS A 15 -20.44 -8.77 -3.27
C LYS A 15 -19.32 -8.15 -2.45
N ARG A 16 -19.17 -8.53 -1.16
CA ARG A 16 -18.11 -8.01 -0.28
C ARG A 16 -16.73 -8.28 -0.82
N ARG A 17 -16.45 -9.53 -1.26
CA ARG A 17 -15.15 -9.87 -1.86
C ARG A 17 -14.87 -9.06 -3.12
N LYS A 18 -15.87 -8.88 -3.97
CA LYS A 18 -15.72 -8.10 -5.20
C LYS A 18 -15.53 -6.61 -4.92
N LEU A 19 -16.24 -6.05 -3.95
CA LEU A 19 -16.04 -4.67 -3.50
C LEU A 19 -14.63 -4.48 -2.91
N ALA A 20 -14.16 -5.39 -2.04
CA ALA A 20 -12.81 -5.31 -1.48
C ALA A 20 -11.72 -5.31 -2.55
N LEU A 21 -11.83 -6.18 -3.56
CA LEU A 21 -10.93 -6.21 -4.71
C LEU A 21 -11.02 -4.92 -5.55
N THR A 22 -12.23 -4.37 -5.70
CA THR A 22 -12.44 -3.15 -6.48
C THR A 22 -11.85 -1.92 -5.78
N PHE A 23 -12.05 -1.78 -4.46
CA PHE A 23 -11.41 -0.72 -3.68
C PHE A 23 -9.89 -0.83 -3.70
N GLY A 24 -9.32 -2.05 -3.57
CA GLY A 24 -7.88 -2.24 -3.70
C GLY A 24 -7.32 -1.92 -5.09
N ALA A 25 -8.09 -2.11 -6.15
CA ALA A 25 -7.71 -1.69 -7.49
C ALA A 25 -7.78 -0.16 -7.65
N LEU A 26 -8.78 0.49 -7.05
CA LEU A 26 -8.88 1.96 -7.00
C LEU A 26 -7.72 2.59 -6.23
N GLU A 27 -7.35 2.04 -5.07
CA GLU A 27 -6.18 2.49 -4.30
C GLU A 27 -4.93 2.54 -5.19
N ARG A 28 -4.66 1.47 -5.94
CA ARG A 28 -3.49 1.40 -6.84
C ARG A 28 -3.59 2.38 -8.02
N ASP A 29 -4.78 2.54 -8.58
CA ASP A 29 -5.00 3.50 -9.67
C ASP A 29 -4.80 4.94 -9.20
N ILE A 30 -5.32 5.30 -8.02
CA ILE A 30 -5.16 6.62 -7.42
C ILE A 30 -3.67 6.91 -7.13
N ALA A 31 -2.94 5.90 -6.63
CA ALA A 31 -1.52 6.01 -6.31
C ALA A 31 -0.60 5.97 -7.55
N GLY A 32 -1.14 5.76 -8.76
CA GLY A 32 -0.34 5.69 -9.98
C GLY A 32 0.47 4.39 -10.14
N ILE A 33 0.11 3.34 -9.40
CA ILE A 33 0.75 2.01 -9.44
C ILE A 33 -0.23 0.91 -9.86
N PRO A 34 -0.89 1.00 -11.01
CA PRO A 34 -1.86 0.00 -11.45
C PRO A 34 -1.19 -1.37 -11.63
N GLU A 35 -1.97 -2.44 -11.54
CA GLU A 35 -1.47 -3.78 -11.84
C GLU A 35 -1.01 -3.85 -13.31
N LYS A 36 0.15 -4.50 -13.57
CA LYS A 36 0.71 -4.62 -14.91
C LYS A 36 -0.32 -5.20 -15.89
N GLY A 37 -0.54 -4.48 -16.99
CA GLY A 37 -1.47 -4.89 -18.05
C GLY A 37 -2.94 -4.64 -17.74
N MET A 38 -3.30 -3.95 -16.66
CA MET A 38 -4.67 -3.54 -16.37
C MET A 38 -4.86 -2.05 -16.60
N GLU A 39 -5.60 -1.70 -17.65
CA GLU A 39 -6.19 -0.38 -17.77
C GLU A 39 -7.56 -0.40 -17.10
N TYR A 40 -7.77 0.50 -16.13
CA TYR A 40 -9.06 0.64 -15.47
C TYR A 40 -9.98 1.55 -16.28
N SER A 41 -11.10 1.01 -16.73
CA SER A 41 -12.14 1.77 -17.41
C SER A 41 -13.35 1.93 -16.51
N PHE A 42 -13.83 3.16 -16.38
CA PHE A 42 -15.02 3.53 -15.59
C PHE A 42 -16.23 3.80 -16.50
N LYS A 43 -16.10 3.47 -17.80
CA LYS A 43 -17.11 3.71 -18.84
C LYS A 43 -17.50 5.19 -18.95
N GLN A 44 -18.73 5.53 -18.50
CA GLN A 44 -19.33 6.86 -18.70
C GLN A 44 -19.21 7.77 -17.49
N MET A 45 -18.48 7.38 -16.45
CA MET A 45 -18.33 8.17 -15.23
C MET A 45 -16.86 8.40 -14.86
N SER A 46 -16.58 9.45 -14.11
CA SER A 46 -15.25 9.67 -13.55
C SER A 46 -14.91 8.62 -12.49
N ARG A 47 -13.61 8.45 -12.18
CA ARG A 47 -13.19 7.55 -11.10
C ARG A 47 -13.82 7.94 -9.78
N ALA A 48 -13.84 9.22 -9.45
CA ALA A 48 -14.42 9.72 -8.20
C ALA A 48 -15.94 9.43 -8.10
N GLU A 49 -16.68 9.58 -9.19
CA GLU A 49 -18.10 9.22 -9.23
C GLU A 49 -18.33 7.72 -9.09
N TYR A 50 -17.47 6.92 -9.73
CA TYR A 50 -17.51 5.48 -9.58
C TYR A 50 -17.23 5.05 -8.13
N THR A 51 -16.19 5.62 -7.49
CA THR A 51 -15.84 5.37 -6.09
C THR A 51 -17.00 5.73 -5.17
N LYS A 52 -17.59 6.90 -5.33
CA LYS A 52 -18.80 7.32 -4.57
C LYS A 52 -19.97 6.36 -4.77
N THR A 53 -20.17 5.87 -6.00
CA THR A 53 -21.27 4.96 -6.33
C THR A 53 -21.12 3.60 -5.65
N ILE A 54 -19.93 2.98 -5.73
CA ILE A 54 -19.70 1.68 -5.08
C ILE A 54 -19.68 1.80 -3.55
N THR A 55 -19.27 2.94 -3.00
CA THR A 55 -19.34 3.23 -1.57
C THR A 55 -20.80 3.28 -1.09
N LYS A 56 -21.70 3.91 -1.83
CA LYS A 56 -23.14 3.90 -1.51
C LYS A 56 -23.73 2.48 -1.53
N ILE A 57 -23.22 1.60 -2.40
CA ILE A 57 -23.64 0.18 -2.41
C ILE A 57 -23.11 -0.54 -1.16
N LEU A 58 -21.88 -0.25 -0.72
CA LEU A 58 -21.31 -0.79 0.51
C LEU A 58 -22.11 -0.37 1.74
N LEU A 59 -22.50 0.89 1.85
CA LEU A 59 -23.29 1.43 2.97
C LEU A 59 -24.66 0.73 3.15
N GLN A 60 -25.14 0.03 2.13
CA GLN A 60 -26.38 -0.79 2.20
C GLN A 60 -26.12 -2.22 2.71
N ASP A 61 -24.87 -2.60 3.01
CA ASP A 61 -24.55 -3.95 3.45
C ASP A 61 -24.97 -4.16 4.92
N PRO A 62 -25.88 -5.11 5.21
CA PRO A 62 -26.38 -5.31 6.57
C PRO A 62 -25.34 -5.83 7.57
N LYS A 63 -24.18 -6.29 7.11
CA LYS A 63 -23.08 -6.71 7.97
C LYS A 63 -22.06 -5.60 8.26
N LEU A 64 -22.23 -4.43 7.66
CA LEU A 64 -21.35 -3.30 7.95
C LEU A 64 -21.67 -2.77 9.37
N PRO A 65 -20.69 -2.74 10.30
CA PRO A 65 -20.92 -2.17 11.63
C PRO A 65 -21.34 -0.70 11.55
N LEU A 66 -22.18 -0.24 12.47
CA LEU A 66 -22.66 1.14 12.49
C LEU A 66 -21.53 2.16 12.50
N GLY A 67 -20.52 1.99 13.38
CA GLY A 67 -19.37 2.89 13.42
C GLY A 67 -18.56 2.92 12.12
N ALA A 68 -18.44 1.77 11.42
CA ALA A 68 -17.80 1.73 10.12
C ALA A 68 -18.63 2.47 9.04
N ALA A 69 -19.95 2.33 9.08
CA ALA A 69 -20.85 3.04 8.18
C ALA A 69 -20.77 4.56 8.41
N GLU A 70 -20.71 5.00 9.66
CA GLU A 70 -20.53 6.42 10.03
C GLU A 70 -19.20 6.98 9.52
N GLU A 71 -18.08 6.27 9.75
CA GLU A 71 -16.76 6.68 9.28
C GLU A 71 -16.70 6.77 7.75
N ILE A 72 -17.18 5.76 7.04
CA ILE A 72 -17.24 5.75 5.57
C ILE A 72 -18.13 6.89 5.07
N ASN A 73 -19.24 7.16 5.71
CA ASN A 73 -20.15 8.23 5.30
C ASN A 73 -19.56 9.62 5.56
N GLN A 74 -18.80 9.81 6.63
CA GLN A 74 -18.04 11.05 6.88
C GLN A 74 -17.01 11.28 5.78
N LEU A 75 -16.23 10.27 5.40
CA LEU A 75 -15.23 10.38 4.33
C LEU A 75 -15.87 10.59 2.95
N LEU A 76 -17.04 9.97 2.69
CA LEU A 76 -17.77 10.13 1.44
C LEU A 76 -18.23 11.57 1.21
N ASN A 77 -18.55 12.29 2.31
CA ASN A 77 -19.08 13.66 2.29
C ASN A 77 -18.03 14.70 2.73
N ALA A 78 -16.78 14.30 2.95
CA ALA A 78 -15.72 15.20 3.36
C ALA A 78 -15.33 16.19 2.25
N GLU A 79 -14.99 17.41 2.65
CA GLU A 79 -14.41 18.41 1.76
C GLU A 79 -13.10 18.95 2.36
N PRO A 80 -11.97 18.85 1.65
CA PRO A 80 -11.84 18.23 0.33
C PRO A 80 -12.07 16.71 0.33
N PHE A 81 -12.55 16.17 -0.79
CA PHE A 81 -12.80 14.73 -0.96
C PHE A 81 -11.48 13.96 -1.09
N ASP A 82 -11.16 13.15 -0.09
CA ASP A 82 -9.99 12.26 -0.12
C ASP A 82 -10.41 10.85 -0.60
N GLU A 83 -10.28 10.64 -1.91
CA GLU A 83 -10.67 9.40 -2.56
C GLU A 83 -9.85 8.20 -2.08
N LEU A 84 -8.54 8.38 -1.86
CA LEU A 84 -7.66 7.29 -1.41
C LEU A 84 -8.01 6.85 0.01
N ARG A 85 -8.20 7.80 0.91
CA ARG A 85 -8.59 7.52 2.30
C ARG A 85 -9.93 6.82 2.38
N LEU A 86 -10.90 7.23 1.56
CA LEU A 86 -12.19 6.55 1.47
C LEU A 86 -12.04 5.10 1.00
N CYS A 87 -11.24 4.85 -0.05
CA CYS A 87 -10.99 3.49 -0.56
C CYS A 87 -10.31 2.61 0.50
N ASN A 88 -9.29 3.11 1.19
CA ASN A 88 -8.58 2.41 2.26
C ASN A 88 -9.53 2.04 3.41
N CYS A 89 -10.32 3.00 3.89
CA CYS A 89 -11.30 2.79 4.96
C CYS A 89 -12.33 1.74 4.57
N ALA A 90 -12.96 1.89 3.42
CA ALA A 90 -13.98 0.96 2.91
C ALA A 90 -13.44 -0.46 2.72
N ARG A 91 -12.23 -0.58 2.17
CA ARG A 91 -11.55 -1.87 1.99
C ARG A 91 -11.24 -2.55 3.32
N ASN A 92 -10.69 -1.81 4.29
CA ASN A 92 -10.33 -2.36 5.60
C ASN A 92 -11.55 -2.92 6.33
N HIS A 93 -12.65 -2.20 6.36
CA HIS A 93 -13.90 -2.69 6.95
C HIS A 93 -14.46 -3.91 6.22
N LEU A 94 -14.39 -3.94 4.89
CA LEU A 94 -14.81 -5.11 4.10
C LEU A 94 -13.96 -6.34 4.40
N LEU A 95 -12.62 -6.18 4.48
CA LEU A 95 -11.70 -7.28 4.79
C LEU A 95 -11.95 -7.82 6.20
N ALA A 96 -12.19 -6.95 7.17
CA ALA A 96 -12.57 -7.36 8.53
C ALA A 96 -13.87 -8.19 8.55
N ILE A 97 -14.92 -7.79 7.79
CA ILE A 97 -16.16 -8.55 7.67
C ILE A 97 -15.95 -9.91 6.98
N ILE A 98 -15.03 -9.98 6.02
CA ILE A 98 -14.69 -11.21 5.30
C ILE A 98 -13.83 -12.14 6.18
N GLY A 99 -13.22 -11.63 7.24
CA GLY A 99 -12.29 -12.36 8.10
C GLY A 99 -10.86 -12.44 7.52
N THR A 100 -10.49 -11.45 6.71
CA THR A 100 -9.15 -11.32 6.13
C THR A 100 -8.58 -9.97 6.54
N PHE A 101 -7.33 -9.94 6.95
CA PHE A 101 -6.63 -8.71 7.27
C PHE A 101 -5.51 -8.51 6.26
N PRO A 102 -5.41 -7.31 5.64
CA PRO A 102 -4.26 -7.00 4.81
C PRO A 102 -3.01 -7.00 5.69
N ALA A 103 -1.94 -7.53 5.17
CA ALA A 103 -0.64 -7.29 5.77
C ALA A 103 -0.25 -5.82 5.53
N GLU A 104 0.58 -5.28 6.39
CA GLU A 104 0.99 -3.86 6.31
C GLU A 104 1.55 -3.49 4.92
N TRP A 105 2.33 -4.39 4.33
CA TRP A 105 2.90 -4.23 2.99
C TRP A 105 1.91 -4.38 1.82
N ASP A 106 0.65 -4.72 2.09
CA ASP A 106 -0.42 -4.72 1.09
C ASP A 106 -1.16 -3.38 1.04
N LEU A 107 -0.82 -2.44 1.94
CA LEU A 107 -1.38 -1.09 1.95
C LEU A 107 -0.79 -0.28 0.80
N VAL A 108 -1.65 0.47 0.13
CA VAL A 108 -1.22 1.43 -0.88
C VAL A 108 -0.87 2.74 -0.17
N ILE A 109 0.38 3.17 -0.34
CA ILE A 109 0.88 4.39 0.27
C ILE A 109 0.58 5.56 -0.64
N ALA A 110 0.36 6.73 -0.04
CA ALA A 110 0.10 7.95 -0.77
C ALA A 110 1.30 8.35 -1.68
N PRO A 111 1.04 9.03 -2.81
CA PRO A 111 2.09 9.36 -3.79
C PRO A 111 3.28 10.17 -3.27
N HIS A 112 3.12 10.89 -2.14
CA HIS A 112 4.25 11.60 -1.53
C HIS A 112 5.34 10.68 -0.96
N ALA A 113 5.06 9.39 -0.84
CA ALA A 113 6.06 8.36 -0.55
C ALA A 113 6.79 7.86 -1.81
N ASN A 114 6.50 8.42 -3.00
CA ASN A 114 7.23 8.10 -4.21
C ASN A 114 8.69 8.58 -4.08
N PRO A 115 9.68 7.69 -4.21
CA PRO A 115 11.09 8.04 -4.13
C PRO A 115 11.57 8.91 -5.31
N TYR A 116 10.76 9.01 -6.36
CA TYR A 116 11.09 9.79 -7.55
C TYR A 116 10.40 11.15 -7.53
N ASP A 117 11.06 12.17 -8.07
CA ASP A 117 10.46 13.46 -8.36
C ASP A 117 9.59 13.40 -9.64
N GLU A 118 9.02 14.52 -10.04
CA GLU A 118 8.20 14.66 -11.26
C GLU A 118 8.96 14.37 -12.56
N ASN A 119 10.31 14.39 -12.52
CA ASN A 119 11.20 14.12 -13.65
C ASN A 119 11.71 12.66 -13.65
N GLY A 120 11.29 11.83 -12.68
CA GLY A 120 11.75 10.45 -12.53
C GLY A 120 13.14 10.33 -11.89
N VAL A 121 13.64 11.39 -11.27
CA VAL A 121 14.90 11.39 -10.53
C VAL A 121 14.63 11.02 -9.08
N ILE A 122 15.49 10.18 -8.50
CA ILE A 122 15.40 9.82 -7.08
C ILE A 122 15.60 11.10 -6.25
N LYS A 123 14.65 11.41 -5.38
CA LYS A 123 14.73 12.54 -4.46
C LYS A 123 15.92 12.39 -3.54
N GLU A 124 16.67 13.47 -3.35
CA GLU A 124 17.70 13.49 -2.32
C GLU A 124 17.09 13.19 -0.95
N ARG A 125 17.68 12.24 -0.26
CA ARG A 125 17.25 11.79 1.05
C ARG A 125 18.08 12.48 2.13
N GLU A 126 17.42 13.01 3.13
CA GLU A 126 18.11 13.49 4.33
C GLU A 126 18.50 12.31 5.22
N PHE A 127 19.74 12.32 5.73
CA PHE A 127 20.26 11.28 6.62
C PHE A 127 21.32 11.85 7.58
N PHE A 128 21.60 11.11 8.63
CA PHE A 128 22.70 11.42 9.54
C PHE A 128 24.01 10.82 9.04
N PRO A 129 25.00 11.63 8.60
CA PRO A 129 26.26 11.12 8.08
C PRO A 129 26.96 10.17 9.06
N GLY A 130 27.40 9.02 8.58
CA GLY A 130 28.07 8.00 9.37
C GLY A 130 27.13 7.07 10.16
N MET A 131 25.84 7.33 10.19
CA MET A 131 24.87 6.43 10.82
C MET A 131 24.54 5.28 9.88
N CYS A 132 25.11 4.10 10.15
CA CYS A 132 24.85 2.88 9.37
C CYS A 132 24.13 1.84 10.23
N VAL A 133 23.32 0.99 9.59
CA VAL A 133 22.69 -0.16 10.24
C VAL A 133 23.33 -1.43 9.70
N TYR A 134 23.85 -2.28 10.58
CA TYR A 134 24.31 -3.62 10.23
C TYR A 134 23.21 -4.65 10.50
N ALA A 135 22.83 -5.38 9.48
CA ALA A 135 21.86 -6.47 9.58
C ALA A 135 22.59 -7.81 9.43
N GLU A 136 22.65 -8.58 10.51
CA GLU A 136 23.36 -9.86 10.56
C GLU A 136 22.40 -11.02 10.38
N ASP A 137 22.68 -11.88 9.38
CA ASP A 137 22.02 -13.18 9.13
C ASP A 137 20.49 -13.13 9.05
N ILE A 138 19.94 -12.04 8.55
CA ILE A 138 18.51 -11.88 8.37
C ILE A 138 18.04 -12.74 7.19
N ARG A 139 17.37 -13.85 7.47
CA ARG A 139 16.90 -14.81 6.45
C ARG A 139 15.49 -14.57 5.95
N SER A 140 14.71 -13.74 6.65
CA SER A 140 13.34 -13.41 6.24
C SER A 140 13.33 -12.20 5.31
N PRO A 141 12.79 -12.33 4.06
CA PRO A 141 12.65 -11.21 3.16
C PRO A 141 11.79 -10.06 3.75
N PHE A 142 10.78 -10.39 4.55
CA PHE A 142 9.96 -9.39 5.20
C PHE A 142 10.73 -8.61 6.26
N ASN A 143 11.56 -9.31 7.03
CA ASN A 143 12.35 -8.66 8.07
C ASN A 143 13.40 -7.73 7.46
N ILE A 144 14.10 -8.15 6.39
CA ILE A 144 15.09 -7.29 5.73
C ILE A 144 14.43 -6.02 5.19
N GLY A 145 13.29 -6.13 4.49
CA GLY A 145 12.57 -4.96 4.00
C GLY A 145 12.06 -4.06 5.14
N SER A 146 11.60 -4.64 6.26
CA SER A 146 11.21 -3.89 7.45
C SER A 146 12.38 -3.13 8.09
N ILE A 147 13.57 -3.72 8.08
CA ILE A 147 14.82 -3.08 8.57
C ILE A 147 15.14 -1.87 7.68
N PHE A 148 15.06 -1.99 6.35
CA PHE A 148 15.26 -0.88 5.44
C PHE A 148 14.31 0.28 5.74
N ARG A 149 13.02 -0.01 5.92
CA ARG A 149 12.01 1.01 6.24
C ARG A 149 12.28 1.69 7.59
N THR A 150 12.67 0.91 8.60
CA THR A 150 12.97 1.45 9.94
C THR A 150 14.23 2.30 9.91
N ALA A 151 15.28 1.82 9.26
CA ALA A 151 16.55 2.54 9.12
C ALA A 151 16.38 3.86 8.36
N GLU A 152 15.57 3.85 7.30
CA GLU A 152 15.22 5.06 6.54
C GLU A 152 14.48 6.06 7.43
N GLY A 153 13.46 5.62 8.16
CA GLY A 153 12.71 6.49 9.07
C GLY A 153 13.54 7.02 10.25
N MET A 154 14.66 6.36 10.60
CA MET A 154 15.61 6.83 11.59
C MET A 154 16.72 7.74 10.99
N GLY A 155 16.71 7.93 9.67
CA GLY A 155 17.73 8.75 8.99
C GLY A 155 19.09 8.07 8.87
N ALA A 156 19.16 6.73 8.83
CA ALA A 156 20.41 6.04 8.58
C ALA A 156 20.93 6.35 7.16
N GLU A 157 22.24 6.50 7.01
CA GLU A 157 22.87 6.77 5.72
C GLU A 157 22.76 5.57 4.78
N LYS A 158 23.10 4.38 5.28
CA LYS A 158 23.05 3.13 4.53
C LYS A 158 22.81 1.93 5.43
N ILE A 159 22.53 0.80 4.79
CA ILE A 159 22.46 -0.51 5.44
C ILE A 159 23.61 -1.38 4.96
N ILE A 160 24.25 -2.05 5.91
CA ILE A 160 25.25 -3.08 5.65
C ILE A 160 24.62 -4.41 6.02
N ILE A 161 24.63 -5.38 5.13
CA ILE A 161 24.09 -6.71 5.38
C ILE A 161 25.20 -7.76 5.41
N SER A 162 25.06 -8.78 6.26
CA SER A 162 25.99 -9.91 6.25
C SER A 162 25.82 -10.78 5.00
N PRO A 163 26.83 -11.58 4.61
CA PRO A 163 26.77 -12.48 3.45
C PRO A 163 25.64 -13.52 3.51
N PHE A 164 25.16 -13.85 4.69
CA PHE A 164 24.08 -14.83 4.91
C PHE A 164 22.69 -14.19 4.98
N CYS A 165 22.58 -12.89 4.83
CA CYS A 165 21.30 -12.22 4.68
C CYS A 165 20.61 -12.61 3.38
N VAL A 166 19.28 -12.62 3.42
CA VAL A 166 18.46 -12.72 2.21
C VAL A 166 18.69 -11.48 1.34
N GLU A 167 18.72 -11.71 0.03
CA GLU A 167 18.87 -10.65 -0.98
C GLU A 167 17.77 -9.58 -0.86
N PRO A 168 18.13 -8.29 -0.64
CA PRO A 168 17.12 -7.22 -0.52
C PRO A 168 16.24 -7.04 -1.78
N ASN A 169 16.77 -7.35 -2.96
CA ASN A 169 16.05 -7.21 -4.22
C ASN A 169 14.97 -8.28 -4.47
N GLN A 170 14.72 -9.18 -3.52
CA GLN A 170 13.61 -10.12 -3.62
C GLN A 170 12.26 -9.40 -3.52
N SER A 171 11.29 -9.83 -4.31
CA SER A 171 9.96 -9.22 -4.40
C SER A 171 9.24 -9.05 -3.04
N ARG A 172 9.47 -9.98 -2.10
CA ARG A 172 8.88 -9.90 -0.76
C ARG A 172 9.58 -8.86 0.13
N ALA A 173 10.89 -8.69 -0.01
CA ALA A 173 11.65 -7.65 0.69
C ALA A 173 11.28 -6.26 0.14
N ILE A 174 11.23 -6.11 -1.19
CA ILE A 174 10.80 -4.87 -1.85
C ILE A 174 9.41 -4.45 -1.36
N ARG A 175 8.46 -5.37 -1.29
CA ARG A 175 7.11 -5.08 -0.80
C ARG A 175 7.09 -4.61 0.66
N SER A 176 7.82 -5.26 1.55
CA SER A 176 7.91 -4.85 2.96
C SER A 176 8.76 -3.61 3.19
N GLY A 177 9.71 -3.34 2.31
CA GLY A 177 10.57 -2.16 2.32
C GLY A 177 9.89 -0.89 1.84
N MET A 178 8.74 -1.01 1.11
CA MET A 178 7.88 0.11 0.73
C MET A 178 8.62 1.24 0.02
N GLY A 179 9.56 0.92 -0.88
CA GLY A 179 10.37 1.87 -1.63
C GLY A 179 11.72 2.22 -0.97
N CYS A 180 11.92 1.86 0.30
CA CYS A 180 13.15 2.23 1.00
C CYS A 180 14.39 1.46 0.50
N ILE A 181 14.23 0.27 -0.09
CA ILE A 181 15.34 -0.50 -0.64
C ILE A 181 15.94 0.19 -1.86
N GLU A 182 15.08 0.85 -2.66
CA GLU A 182 15.49 1.58 -3.85
C GLU A 182 16.13 2.94 -3.53
N THR A 183 15.77 3.56 -2.40
CA THR A 183 16.23 4.88 -2.00
C THR A 183 17.43 4.86 -1.07
N MET A 184 17.63 3.78 -0.29
CA MET A 184 18.78 3.63 0.58
C MET A 184 19.91 2.88 -0.12
N GLY A 185 21.15 3.38 0.05
CA GLY A 185 22.34 2.62 -0.31
C GLY A 185 22.49 1.41 0.61
N TRP A 186 22.89 0.28 0.05
CA TRP A 186 23.28 -0.87 0.83
C TRP A 186 24.47 -1.61 0.22
N GLU A 187 25.19 -2.34 1.07
CA GLU A 187 26.31 -3.17 0.66
C GLU A 187 26.35 -4.45 1.50
N GLN A 188 27.01 -5.46 0.98
CA GLN A 188 27.16 -6.74 1.66
C GLN A 188 28.61 -6.89 2.14
N ILE A 189 28.79 -6.91 3.46
CA ILE A 189 30.14 -6.97 4.10
C ILE A 189 30.07 -7.98 5.25
N PRO A 190 31.03 -8.90 5.36
CA PRO A 190 31.15 -9.76 6.54
C PRO A 190 31.50 -8.93 7.77
N VAL A 191 31.11 -9.38 8.95
CA VAL A 191 31.29 -8.63 10.21
C VAL A 191 32.73 -8.30 10.52
N GLU A 192 33.66 -9.16 10.10
CA GLU A 192 35.10 -9.00 10.31
C GLU A 192 35.72 -7.86 9.49
N GLU A 193 35.01 -7.39 8.46
CA GLU A 193 35.45 -6.33 7.54
C GLU A 193 34.74 -5.00 7.81
N LEU A 194 33.91 -4.93 8.86
CA LEU A 194 33.28 -3.67 9.24
C LEU A 194 34.33 -2.64 9.68
N PRO A 195 34.15 -1.36 9.29
CA PRO A 195 35.10 -0.30 9.63
C PRO A 195 35.16 0.03 11.13
#